data_1265733fea54642c7be9786da3823c2f
#
_entry.id   1265733fea54642c7be9786da3823c2f
#
_cell.length_a   1.000
_cell.length_b   1.000
_cell.length_c   1.000
_cell.angle_alpha   90.00
_cell.angle_beta   90.00
_cell.angle_gamma   90.00
#
_symmetry.space_group_name_H-M   'P 1'
#
loop_
_entity.id
_entity.type
_entity.pdbx_description
1 polymer ?
#
loop_
_entity_poly.entity_id
_entity_poly.type
_entity_poly.pdbx_seq_one_letter_code
_entity_poly.pdbx_strand_id
1 'polypeptide(L)'
;MTAPLRDPARQTRTTGATPSRARRRVPLVLCAAIAWTVFVVLHRVLSGRVWWWQGPELVPPLAFAAVPVLLLAAALAVARRARRTAVAVALVSLILGGGASGLNLASLWHRAAPAPPDAIKVFSWNTWYWDQPVSGMAPPPAGTPPRDVAAFYRHLRAQDADVLLLQEYVYFGADSRPIRVNDLDRLRREFPGFHIATASEMVTLSRFPIVLERGIEAGDAHVPPGSGWPGFHTVKTLRTDLRVGGSTVSFYNSHINSPVAAGGLSRAQHDAREANLRALAADIRANPLPAVLAGDFNASPAMGLLRLVPERMTDAAPALRSLYPATWDERRPLLSLWRIDWAYTTPEIAVHEYRLVRSDGLSDHSGQRLVVSLSR
;
A
#
# COMPACT_ATOMS: atom_id res chain seq x y z
N MET A 1 64.36 42.80 67.45
CA MET A 1 64.54 42.30 66.03
C MET A 1 63.57 41.15 65.85
N THR A 2 62.47 41.41 65.33
CA THR A 2 61.40 40.40 65.08
C THR A 2 60.99 40.48 63.58
N ALA A 3 61.16 39.41 62.85
CA ALA A 3 60.77 39.27 61.43
C ALA A 3 59.27 39.00 61.32
N PRO A 4 58.61 39.47 60.28
CA PRO A 4 57.18 39.26 60.05
C PRO A 4 56.89 37.94 59.34
N LEU A 5 55.83 37.28 59.80
CA LEU A 5 55.25 36.08 59.29
C LEU A 5 54.66 36.30 57.83
N ARG A 6 55.01 35.38 56.95
CA ARG A 6 54.42 35.30 55.60
C ARG A 6 53.04 34.66 55.65
N ASP A 7 52.08 35.31 55.03
CA ASP A 7 50.68 34.89 54.78
C ASP A 7 50.64 33.82 53.68
N PRO A 8 49.90 32.66 53.83
CA PRO A 8 49.82 31.64 52.80
C PRO A 8 48.78 31.99 51.75
N ALA A 9 49.19 31.81 50.50
CA ALA A 9 48.54 32.09 49.25
C ALA A 9 47.09 31.56 49.17
N ARG A 10 46.22 32.49 48.82
CA ARG A 10 44.83 32.20 48.32
C ARG A 10 44.90 31.34 47.06
N GLN A 11 44.64 30.06 47.20
CA GLN A 11 44.34 29.19 46.04
C GLN A 11 42.97 29.58 45.47
N THR A 12 42.97 30.26 44.33
CA THR A 12 41.79 30.44 43.50
C THR A 12 41.39 29.10 42.88
N ARG A 13 40.37 28.46 43.42
CA ARG A 13 39.68 27.33 42.78
C ARG A 13 39.03 27.84 41.49
N THR A 14 39.64 27.57 40.35
CA THR A 14 38.99 27.62 39.08
C THR A 14 37.98 26.45 39.03
N THR A 15 36.71 26.75 39.30
CA THR A 15 35.64 25.81 39.04
C THR A 15 35.52 25.61 37.53
N GLY A 16 36.13 24.53 37.04
CA GLY A 16 35.91 24.07 35.68
C GLY A 16 34.44 23.74 35.48
N ALA A 17 33.71 24.64 34.82
CA ALA A 17 32.36 24.42 34.42
C ALA A 17 32.35 23.27 33.41
N THR A 18 31.95 22.09 33.83
CA THR A 18 31.64 20.95 32.93
C THR A 18 30.60 21.42 31.94
N PRO A 19 30.83 21.32 30.62
CA PRO A 19 29.86 21.73 29.63
C PRO A 19 28.58 20.92 29.82
N SER A 20 27.48 21.61 30.16
CA SER A 20 26.22 21.00 30.49
C SER A 20 25.82 20.02 29.37
N ARG A 21 25.29 18.84 29.71
CA ARG A 21 24.76 17.84 28.78
C ARG A 21 23.75 18.44 27.77
N ALA A 22 23.09 19.56 28.11
CA ALA A 22 22.18 20.30 27.24
C ALA A 22 22.89 20.91 26.02
N ARG A 23 24.15 21.38 26.14
CA ARG A 23 24.90 21.93 24.98
C ARG A 23 25.29 20.91 23.93
N ARG A 24 25.41 19.62 24.27
CA ARG A 24 25.71 18.53 23.32
C ARG A 24 24.45 18.01 22.57
N ARG A 25 23.25 18.22 23.14
CA ARG A 25 21.99 17.73 22.50
C ARG A 25 21.50 18.61 21.35
N VAL A 26 21.84 19.88 21.33
CA VAL A 26 21.43 20.82 20.28
C VAL A 26 21.90 20.41 18.89
N PRO A 27 23.19 20.10 18.68
CA PRO A 27 23.66 19.67 17.37
C PRO A 27 22.99 18.37 16.91
N LEU A 28 22.71 17.40 17.81
CA LEU A 28 22.13 16.11 17.47
C LEU A 28 20.71 16.23 16.92
N VAL A 29 19.83 17.02 17.55
CA VAL A 29 18.47 17.22 17.07
C VAL A 29 18.46 17.94 15.71
N LEU A 30 19.29 18.95 15.54
CA LEU A 30 19.42 19.67 14.27
C LEU A 30 20.00 18.77 13.19
N CYS A 31 21.05 18.01 13.49
CA CYS A 31 21.63 17.05 12.53
C CYS A 31 20.60 15.99 12.13
N ALA A 32 19.83 15.44 13.08
CA ALA A 32 18.78 14.47 12.80
C ALA A 32 17.67 15.07 11.92
N ALA A 33 17.25 16.33 12.20
CA ALA A 33 16.26 17.00 11.39
C ALA A 33 16.76 17.24 9.95
N ILE A 34 18.01 17.68 9.79
CA ILE A 34 18.63 17.85 8.46
C ILE A 34 18.72 16.50 7.73
N ALA A 35 19.26 15.47 8.39
CA ALA A 35 19.40 14.14 7.81
C ALA A 35 18.06 13.57 7.34
N TRP A 36 17.01 13.70 8.16
CA TRP A 36 15.67 13.28 7.79
C TRP A 36 15.09 14.09 6.62
N THR A 37 15.28 15.40 6.61
CA THR A 37 14.85 16.26 5.50
C THR A 37 15.55 15.87 4.21
N VAL A 38 16.86 15.64 4.25
CA VAL A 38 17.64 15.16 3.09
C VAL A 38 17.09 13.81 2.61
N PHE A 39 16.81 12.87 3.53
CA PHE A 39 16.17 11.59 3.20
C PHE A 39 14.83 11.81 2.49
N VAL A 40 13.94 12.67 3.02
CA VAL A 40 12.62 12.97 2.42
C VAL A 40 12.78 13.57 1.02
N VAL A 41 13.71 14.49 0.84
CA VAL A 41 14.00 15.10 -0.50
C VAL A 41 14.51 14.05 -1.48
N LEU A 42 15.49 13.24 -1.08
CA LEU A 42 16.02 12.15 -1.91
C LEU A 42 14.90 11.14 -2.24
N HIS A 43 14.07 10.81 -1.25
CA HIS A 43 12.95 9.89 -1.43
C HIS A 43 11.96 10.41 -2.50
N ARG A 44 11.59 11.69 -2.46
CA ARG A 44 10.71 12.31 -3.48
C ARG A 44 11.31 12.30 -4.87
N VAL A 45 12.63 12.42 -4.98
CA VAL A 45 13.34 12.46 -6.28
C VAL A 45 13.59 11.06 -6.83
N LEU A 46 13.95 10.10 -5.99
CA LEU A 46 14.46 8.80 -6.41
C LEU A 46 13.41 7.70 -6.38
N SER A 47 12.40 7.80 -5.48
CA SER A 47 11.37 6.77 -5.31
C SER A 47 10.62 6.50 -6.62
N GLY A 48 10.49 5.22 -6.95
CA GLY A 48 9.88 4.71 -8.16
C GLY A 48 10.59 5.10 -9.46
N ARG A 49 11.81 5.63 -9.40
CA ARG A 49 12.62 6.01 -10.58
C ARG A 49 13.89 5.19 -10.69
N VAL A 50 14.43 4.73 -9.56
CA VAL A 50 15.68 4.00 -9.54
C VAL A 50 15.55 2.76 -8.67
N TRP A 51 15.93 1.62 -9.21
CA TRP A 51 15.72 0.32 -8.59
C TRP A 51 16.41 0.15 -7.22
N TRP A 52 17.60 0.73 -7.04
CA TRP A 52 18.36 0.65 -5.78
C TRP A 52 17.76 1.46 -4.63
N TRP A 53 16.78 2.32 -4.90
CA TRP A 53 16.03 3.06 -3.87
C TRP A 53 14.85 2.25 -3.30
N GLN A 54 14.56 1.07 -3.82
CA GLN A 54 13.46 0.22 -3.32
C GLN A 54 13.59 -0.10 -1.83
N GLY A 55 14.82 -0.28 -1.28
CA GLY A 55 15.03 -0.48 0.16
C GLY A 55 14.48 0.66 1.01
N PRO A 56 14.88 1.93 0.76
CA PRO A 56 14.29 3.11 1.38
C PRO A 56 12.76 3.25 1.21
N GLU A 57 12.19 2.73 0.14
CA GLU A 57 10.73 2.74 -0.09
C GLU A 57 9.94 1.83 0.88
N LEU A 58 10.62 0.87 1.51
CA LEU A 58 10.01 -0.01 2.52
C LEU A 58 9.86 0.65 3.90
N VAL A 59 10.38 1.86 4.08
CA VAL A 59 10.14 2.64 5.31
C VAL A 59 8.63 2.80 5.51
N PRO A 60 8.09 2.46 6.71
CA PRO A 60 6.68 2.61 6.98
C PRO A 60 6.20 4.04 6.69
N PRO A 61 5.12 4.22 5.93
CA PRO A 61 4.62 5.55 5.54
C PRO A 61 4.44 6.49 6.73
N LEU A 62 3.96 5.98 7.86
CA LEU A 62 3.75 6.77 9.07
C LEU A 62 5.03 7.49 9.54
N ALA A 63 6.22 6.97 9.24
CA ALA A 63 7.48 7.61 9.60
C ALA A 63 7.63 9.01 8.97
N PHE A 64 7.03 9.26 7.80
CA PHE A 64 7.08 10.57 7.13
C PHE A 64 6.32 11.67 7.89
N ALA A 65 5.39 11.31 8.79
CA ALA A 65 4.75 12.23 9.72
C ALA A 65 5.33 12.12 11.14
N ALA A 66 5.52 10.90 11.66
CA ALA A 66 5.92 10.66 13.04
C ALA A 66 7.33 11.20 13.34
N VAL A 67 8.31 10.97 12.46
CA VAL A 67 9.69 11.42 12.69
C VAL A 67 9.78 12.94 12.76
N PRO A 68 9.22 13.74 11.82
CA PRO A 68 9.21 15.20 11.95
C PRO A 68 8.50 15.69 13.22
N VAL A 69 7.37 15.07 13.61
CA VAL A 69 6.64 15.43 14.85
C VAL A 69 7.51 15.16 16.09
N LEU A 70 8.20 14.02 16.16
CA LEU A 70 9.11 13.72 17.24
C LEU A 70 10.31 14.69 17.28
N LEU A 71 10.83 15.08 16.11
CA LEU A 71 11.91 16.08 16.01
C LEU A 71 11.42 17.46 16.45
N LEU A 72 10.19 17.86 16.13
CA LEU A 72 9.56 19.09 16.63
C LEU A 72 9.45 19.06 18.16
N ALA A 73 8.96 17.98 18.74
CA ALA A 73 8.88 17.81 20.19
C ALA A 73 10.27 17.87 20.86
N ALA A 74 11.25 17.18 20.28
CA ALA A 74 12.63 17.20 20.76
C ALA A 74 13.27 18.61 20.67
N ALA A 75 12.94 19.39 19.64
CA ALA A 75 13.43 20.75 19.48
C ALA A 75 12.94 21.70 20.57
N LEU A 76 11.81 21.42 21.23
CA LEU A 76 11.33 22.22 22.37
C LEU A 76 12.27 22.14 23.57
N ALA A 77 13.00 21.04 23.74
CA ALA A 77 13.97 20.81 24.81
C ALA A 77 15.37 21.45 24.55
N VAL A 78 15.53 22.17 23.43
CA VAL A 78 16.80 22.72 22.97
C VAL A 78 16.90 24.22 23.22
N ALA A 79 18.14 24.75 23.36
CA ALA A 79 18.38 26.18 23.57
C ALA A 79 17.85 27.05 22.42
N ARG A 80 17.35 28.26 22.73
CA ARG A 80 16.59 29.14 21.81
C ARG A 80 17.18 29.35 20.42
N ARG A 81 18.50 29.50 20.30
CA ARG A 81 19.15 29.77 19.00
C ARG A 81 19.02 28.60 18.00
N ALA A 82 19.27 27.37 18.45
CA ALA A 82 19.18 26.19 17.57
C ALA A 82 17.73 25.69 17.41
N ARG A 83 16.85 26.01 18.37
CA ARG A 83 15.43 25.62 18.35
C ARG A 83 14.74 26.11 17.06
N ARG A 84 14.87 27.40 16.73
CA ARG A 84 14.20 27.98 15.54
C ARG A 84 14.59 27.24 14.27
N THR A 85 15.87 26.98 14.08
CA THR A 85 16.37 26.24 12.89
C THR A 85 15.88 24.81 12.87
N ALA A 86 15.98 24.08 14.02
CA ALA A 86 15.52 22.69 14.09
C ALA A 86 14.01 22.58 13.85
N VAL A 87 13.19 23.50 14.40
CA VAL A 87 11.76 23.57 14.16
C VAL A 87 11.46 23.84 12.68
N ALA A 88 12.14 24.84 12.07
CA ALA A 88 11.93 25.15 10.65
C ALA A 88 12.26 23.97 9.74
N VAL A 89 13.39 23.28 9.98
CA VAL A 89 13.80 22.10 9.20
C VAL A 89 12.80 20.95 9.39
N ALA A 90 12.37 20.68 10.61
CA ALA A 90 11.39 19.62 10.88
C ALA A 90 10.01 19.92 10.25
N LEU A 91 9.56 21.19 10.25
CA LEU A 91 8.34 21.59 9.56
C LEU A 91 8.45 21.43 8.05
N VAL A 92 9.59 21.81 7.46
CA VAL A 92 9.85 21.59 6.03
C VAL A 92 9.76 20.09 5.70
N SER A 93 10.38 19.22 6.50
CA SER A 93 10.30 17.78 6.26
C SER A 93 8.89 17.21 6.44
N LEU A 94 8.08 17.74 7.37
CA LEU A 94 6.68 17.35 7.54
C LEU A 94 5.83 17.76 6.33
N ILE A 95 6.01 18.99 5.83
CA ILE A 95 5.30 19.48 4.64
C ILE A 95 5.69 18.65 3.41
N LEU A 96 6.98 18.41 3.20
CA LEU A 96 7.48 17.65 2.06
C LEU A 96 7.09 16.16 2.14
N GLY A 97 7.07 15.56 3.33
CA GLY A 97 6.79 14.15 3.55
C GLY A 97 5.31 13.83 3.81
N GLY A 98 4.48 14.83 4.11
CA GLY A 98 3.11 14.61 4.59
C GLY A 98 2.25 13.76 3.64
N GLY A 99 2.36 13.97 2.34
CA GLY A 99 1.64 13.15 1.35
C GLY A 99 2.09 11.68 1.31
N ALA A 100 3.33 11.39 1.71
CA ALA A 100 3.86 10.03 1.78
C ALA A 100 3.52 9.30 3.08
N SER A 101 2.94 10.02 4.07
CA SER A 101 2.68 9.48 5.41
C SER A 101 1.59 8.41 5.49
N GLY A 102 0.75 8.30 4.47
CA GLY A 102 -0.42 7.41 4.49
C GLY A 102 -1.58 7.91 5.35
N LEU A 103 -1.49 9.11 5.94
CA LEU A 103 -2.57 9.71 6.70
C LEU A 103 -3.72 10.13 5.78
N ASN A 104 -4.89 9.59 6.04
CA ASN A 104 -6.13 9.92 5.32
C ASN A 104 -6.85 11.07 6.05
N LEU A 105 -6.29 12.28 6.00
CA LEU A 105 -6.87 13.43 6.66
C LEU A 105 -8.24 13.80 6.09
N ALA A 106 -8.46 13.52 4.79
CA ALA A 106 -9.73 13.80 4.13
C ALA A 106 -10.91 13.06 4.77
N SER A 107 -10.69 11.91 5.40
CA SER A 107 -11.70 11.16 6.14
C SER A 107 -12.35 11.96 7.29
N LEU A 108 -11.69 13.00 7.79
CA LEU A 108 -12.20 13.81 8.90
C LEU A 108 -13.38 14.71 8.49
N TRP A 109 -13.42 15.13 7.23
CA TRP A 109 -14.47 16.05 6.71
C TRP A 109 -15.24 15.48 5.52
N HIS A 110 -14.76 14.40 4.89
CA HIS A 110 -15.48 13.79 3.78
C HIS A 110 -16.83 13.24 4.24
N ARG A 111 -17.87 13.54 3.47
CA ARG A 111 -19.22 13.00 3.67
C ARG A 111 -19.69 12.44 2.34
N ALA A 112 -19.70 11.12 2.24
CA ALA A 112 -20.28 10.46 1.07
C ALA A 112 -21.79 10.68 1.05
N ALA A 113 -22.35 10.88 -0.14
CA ALA A 113 -23.80 10.91 -0.34
C ALA A 113 -24.40 9.53 -0.08
N PRO A 114 -25.67 9.43 0.35
CA PRO A 114 -26.36 8.14 0.45
C PRO A 114 -26.31 7.36 -0.85
N ALA A 115 -26.12 6.05 -0.75
CA ALA A 115 -26.12 5.18 -1.92
C ALA A 115 -27.53 5.09 -2.55
N PRO A 116 -27.66 5.25 -3.87
CA PRO A 116 -28.92 5.00 -4.54
C PRO A 116 -29.25 3.49 -4.54
N PRO A 117 -30.52 3.10 -4.77
CA PRO A 117 -30.94 1.69 -4.73
C PRO A 117 -30.23 0.80 -5.76
N ASP A 118 -29.76 1.38 -6.86
CA ASP A 118 -29.05 0.75 -7.96
C ASP A 118 -27.51 0.80 -7.82
N ALA A 119 -27.00 1.18 -6.65
CA ALA A 119 -25.59 1.21 -6.37
C ALA A 119 -24.97 -0.19 -6.40
N ILE A 120 -23.76 -0.27 -6.96
CA ILE A 120 -22.99 -1.49 -7.15
C ILE A 120 -22.14 -1.75 -5.91
N LYS A 121 -22.25 -2.93 -5.34
CA LYS A 121 -21.39 -3.40 -4.25
C LYS A 121 -20.18 -4.11 -4.83
N VAL A 122 -18.99 -3.59 -4.57
CA VAL A 122 -17.73 -4.13 -5.05
C VAL A 122 -16.91 -4.63 -3.85
N PHE A 123 -16.31 -5.80 -4.00
CA PHE A 123 -15.37 -6.36 -3.02
C PHE A 123 -14.07 -6.71 -3.72
N SER A 124 -12.95 -6.12 -3.28
CA SER A 124 -11.62 -6.44 -3.78
C SER A 124 -10.77 -7.02 -2.65
N TRP A 125 -10.04 -8.10 -2.94
CA TRP A 125 -9.27 -8.79 -1.92
C TRP A 125 -8.14 -9.65 -2.49
N ASN A 126 -6.93 -9.46 -2.01
CA ASN A 126 -5.84 -10.40 -2.20
C ASN A 126 -6.09 -11.59 -1.27
N THR A 127 -6.25 -12.79 -1.85
CA THR A 127 -6.69 -13.99 -1.14
C THR A 127 -5.55 -14.77 -0.49
N TRP A 128 -4.30 -14.36 -0.70
CA TRP A 128 -3.10 -15.05 -0.20
C TRP A 128 -3.07 -16.53 -0.60
N TYR A 129 -2.87 -16.77 -1.89
CA TYR A 129 -2.82 -18.08 -2.53
C TYR A 129 -4.15 -18.85 -2.55
N TRP A 130 -5.21 -18.11 -2.88
CA TRP A 130 -6.55 -18.64 -3.07
C TRP A 130 -7.03 -19.45 -1.86
N ASP A 131 -7.65 -20.64 -2.11
CA ASP A 131 -8.11 -21.57 -1.10
C ASP A 131 -7.06 -22.66 -0.77
N GLN A 132 -5.80 -22.48 -1.15
CA GLN A 132 -4.72 -23.42 -0.89
C GLN A 132 -4.62 -23.71 0.62
N PRO A 133 -4.73 -24.97 1.05
CA PRO A 133 -4.76 -25.32 2.48
C PRO A 133 -3.47 -24.99 3.22
N VAL A 134 -2.34 -24.98 2.49
CA VAL A 134 -1.01 -24.68 3.03
C VAL A 134 -0.29 -23.76 2.05
N SER A 135 0.24 -22.65 2.54
CA SER A 135 1.08 -21.77 1.74
C SER A 135 2.34 -22.51 1.28
N GLY A 136 2.53 -22.66 -0.06
CA GLY A 136 3.68 -23.38 -0.63
C GLY A 136 4.99 -22.62 -0.64
N MET A 137 4.99 -21.29 -0.42
CA MET A 137 6.18 -20.43 -0.57
C MET A 137 7.15 -20.44 0.60
N ALA A 138 6.71 -20.87 1.77
CA ALA A 138 7.55 -21.15 2.93
C ALA A 138 6.80 -22.15 3.79
N PRO A 139 7.48 -23.01 4.56
CA PRO A 139 6.75 -23.77 5.56
C PRO A 139 6.00 -22.75 6.42
N PRO A 140 4.68 -22.90 6.58
CA PRO A 140 3.96 -22.02 7.47
C PRO A 140 4.62 -22.07 8.85
N PRO A 141 4.59 -20.99 9.64
CA PRO A 141 5.10 -21.03 10.99
C PRO A 141 4.56 -22.26 11.72
N ALA A 142 5.39 -22.95 12.50
CA ALA A 142 4.99 -24.17 13.21
C ALA A 142 3.69 -23.90 13.98
N GLY A 143 2.67 -24.74 13.77
CA GLY A 143 1.36 -24.58 14.40
C GLY A 143 0.35 -23.74 13.59
N THR A 144 0.67 -23.27 12.40
CA THR A 144 -0.34 -22.65 11.51
C THR A 144 -1.34 -23.74 11.07
N PRO A 145 -2.63 -23.61 11.39
CA PRO A 145 -3.61 -24.59 10.94
C PRO A 145 -3.78 -24.52 9.42
N PRO A 146 -4.13 -25.64 8.76
CA PRO A 146 -4.55 -25.62 7.37
C PRO A 146 -5.71 -24.65 7.18
N ARG A 147 -5.75 -23.97 6.02
CA ARG A 147 -6.86 -23.07 5.71
C ARG A 147 -8.18 -23.87 5.65
N ASP A 148 -9.20 -23.37 6.34
CA ASP A 148 -10.57 -23.87 6.19
C ASP A 148 -11.16 -23.35 4.88
N VAL A 149 -11.13 -24.20 3.85
CA VAL A 149 -11.64 -23.89 2.52
C VAL A 149 -13.14 -23.54 2.55
N ALA A 150 -13.93 -24.15 3.43
CA ALA A 150 -15.34 -23.81 3.57
C ALA A 150 -15.52 -22.42 4.19
N ALA A 151 -14.69 -22.04 5.16
CA ALA A 151 -14.67 -20.69 5.72
C ALA A 151 -14.27 -19.65 4.67
N PHE A 152 -13.31 -19.97 3.79
CA PHE A 152 -12.89 -19.09 2.70
C PHE A 152 -14.07 -18.72 1.78
N TYR A 153 -14.80 -19.71 1.28
CA TYR A 153 -15.98 -19.44 0.43
C TYR A 153 -17.14 -18.81 1.19
N ARG A 154 -17.35 -19.16 2.46
CA ARG A 154 -18.33 -18.47 3.32
C ARG A 154 -17.99 -17.00 3.48
N HIS A 155 -16.71 -16.67 3.70
CA HIS A 155 -16.24 -15.28 3.82
C HIS A 155 -16.53 -14.48 2.56
N LEU A 156 -16.20 -15.01 1.37
CA LEU A 156 -16.49 -14.36 0.10
C LEU A 156 -18.00 -14.12 -0.11
N ARG A 157 -18.84 -15.12 0.16
CA ARG A 157 -20.31 -14.97 0.01
C ARG A 157 -20.91 -13.99 1.01
N ALA A 158 -20.34 -13.91 2.22
CA ALA A 158 -20.80 -13.00 3.27
C ALA A 158 -20.59 -11.52 2.90
N GLN A 159 -19.77 -11.22 1.89
CA GLN A 159 -19.58 -9.84 1.43
C GLN A 159 -20.82 -9.30 0.70
N ASP A 160 -21.70 -10.16 0.22
CA ASP A 160 -22.91 -9.78 -0.54
C ASP A 160 -22.60 -8.74 -1.63
N ALA A 161 -21.51 -9.00 -2.36
CA ALA A 161 -21.03 -8.13 -3.41
C ALA A 161 -21.66 -8.49 -4.76
N ASP A 162 -21.86 -7.47 -5.61
CA ASP A 162 -22.28 -7.65 -6.99
C ASP A 162 -21.09 -7.94 -7.90
N VAL A 163 -19.90 -7.40 -7.53
CA VAL A 163 -18.64 -7.61 -8.24
C VAL A 163 -17.56 -7.95 -7.22
N LEU A 164 -16.88 -9.09 -7.42
CA LEU A 164 -15.69 -9.47 -6.63
C LEU A 164 -14.46 -9.39 -7.54
N LEU A 165 -13.46 -8.66 -7.10
CA LEU A 165 -12.15 -8.49 -7.75
C LEU A 165 -11.11 -9.18 -6.85
N LEU A 166 -10.74 -10.42 -7.18
CA LEU A 166 -9.91 -11.26 -6.31
C LEU A 166 -8.54 -11.48 -6.94
N GLN A 167 -7.49 -11.31 -6.15
CA GLN A 167 -6.10 -11.49 -6.52
C GLN A 167 -5.55 -12.77 -5.89
N GLU A 168 -4.42 -13.23 -6.40
CA GLU A 168 -3.77 -14.48 -6.01
C GLU A 168 -4.64 -15.73 -6.24
N TYR A 169 -5.36 -15.77 -7.39
CA TYR A 169 -5.98 -16.99 -7.91
C TYR A 169 -4.89 -17.93 -8.43
N VAL A 170 -4.06 -18.38 -7.53
CA VAL A 170 -2.84 -19.14 -7.78
C VAL A 170 -2.55 -20.07 -6.61
N TYR A 171 -1.97 -21.24 -6.88
CA TYR A 171 -1.31 -22.07 -5.89
C TYR A 171 0.21 -21.98 -6.06
N PHE A 172 0.94 -22.33 -5.03
CA PHE A 172 2.39 -22.48 -5.10
C PHE A 172 2.80 -23.88 -4.72
N GLY A 173 3.70 -24.48 -5.53
CA GLY A 173 4.34 -25.73 -5.22
C GLY A 173 5.41 -25.59 -4.12
N ALA A 174 5.91 -26.72 -3.63
CA ALA A 174 6.99 -26.76 -2.64
C ALA A 174 8.30 -26.11 -3.14
N ASP A 175 8.45 -26.01 -4.45
CA ASP A 175 9.55 -25.34 -5.14
C ASP A 175 9.30 -23.84 -5.38
N SER A 176 8.26 -23.28 -4.76
CA SER A 176 7.81 -21.89 -4.90
C SER A 176 7.44 -21.50 -6.35
N ARG A 177 7.10 -22.48 -7.20
CA ARG A 177 6.61 -22.18 -8.55
C ARG A 177 5.11 -21.95 -8.54
N PRO A 178 4.61 -20.96 -9.30
CA PRO A 178 3.19 -20.71 -9.41
C PRO A 178 2.50 -21.82 -10.21
N ILE A 179 1.38 -22.29 -9.70
CA ILE A 179 0.52 -23.32 -10.28
C ILE A 179 -0.84 -22.69 -10.54
N ARG A 180 -1.33 -22.82 -11.77
CA ARG A 180 -2.67 -22.29 -12.12
C ARG A 180 -3.74 -23.02 -11.33
N VAL A 181 -4.62 -22.25 -10.71
CA VAL A 181 -5.86 -22.78 -10.18
C VAL A 181 -6.78 -23.10 -11.37
N ASN A 182 -7.23 -24.33 -11.47
CA ASN A 182 -8.14 -24.78 -12.51
C ASN A 182 -9.42 -25.36 -11.89
N ASP A 183 -10.17 -24.50 -11.18
CA ASP A 183 -11.36 -24.92 -10.45
C ASP A 183 -12.56 -24.00 -10.73
N LEU A 184 -12.77 -23.68 -12.02
CA LEU A 184 -13.90 -22.85 -12.45
C LEU A 184 -15.26 -23.50 -12.12
N ASP A 185 -15.34 -24.83 -12.14
CA ASP A 185 -16.58 -25.53 -11.81
C ASP A 185 -16.95 -25.37 -10.33
N ARG A 186 -15.96 -25.31 -9.46
CA ARG A 186 -16.20 -24.97 -8.06
C ARG A 186 -16.68 -23.52 -7.93
N LEU A 187 -16.02 -22.56 -8.59
CA LEU A 187 -16.47 -21.17 -8.59
C LEU A 187 -17.94 -21.05 -9.05
N ARG A 188 -18.32 -21.75 -10.11
CA ARG A 188 -19.72 -21.77 -10.59
C ARG A 188 -20.68 -22.34 -9.55
N ARG A 189 -20.28 -23.38 -8.80
CA ARG A 189 -21.10 -23.96 -7.72
C ARG A 189 -21.21 -23.03 -6.52
N GLU A 190 -20.11 -22.40 -6.12
CA GLU A 190 -20.06 -21.50 -4.95
C GLU A 190 -20.73 -20.15 -5.21
N PHE A 191 -20.74 -19.70 -6.47
CA PHE A 191 -21.32 -18.42 -6.93
C PHE A 191 -22.30 -18.62 -8.09
N PRO A 192 -23.45 -19.30 -7.85
CA PRO A 192 -24.43 -19.50 -8.88
C PRO A 192 -24.99 -18.15 -9.36
N GLY A 193 -25.11 -17.98 -10.69
CA GLY A 193 -25.59 -16.74 -11.30
C GLY A 193 -24.54 -15.64 -11.46
N PHE A 194 -23.28 -15.89 -11.08
CA PHE A 194 -22.19 -14.97 -11.40
C PHE A 194 -21.55 -15.32 -12.75
N HIS A 195 -21.23 -14.28 -13.52
CA HIS A 195 -20.30 -14.35 -14.64
C HIS A 195 -18.86 -14.36 -14.10
N ILE A 196 -17.98 -15.13 -14.73
CA ILE A 196 -16.61 -15.34 -14.25
C ILE A 196 -15.64 -15.00 -15.37
N ALA A 197 -14.66 -14.14 -15.08
CA ALA A 197 -13.53 -13.84 -15.94
C ALA A 197 -12.22 -14.11 -15.20
N THR A 198 -11.20 -14.61 -15.92
CA THR A 198 -9.89 -14.91 -15.33
C THR A 198 -8.76 -14.46 -16.24
N ALA A 199 -7.74 -13.84 -15.67
CA ALA A 199 -6.49 -13.61 -16.38
C ALA A 199 -5.32 -13.75 -15.39
N SER A 200 -4.36 -14.61 -15.75
CA SER A 200 -3.23 -14.90 -14.87
C SER A 200 -3.71 -15.35 -13.48
N GLU A 201 -3.36 -14.62 -12.46
CA GLU A 201 -3.72 -14.86 -11.05
C GLU A 201 -4.86 -13.98 -10.55
N MET A 202 -5.62 -13.37 -11.44
CA MET A 202 -6.81 -12.60 -11.10
C MET A 202 -8.07 -13.33 -11.52
N VAL A 203 -9.11 -13.24 -10.68
CA VAL A 203 -10.47 -13.64 -11.03
C VAL A 203 -11.44 -12.53 -10.68
N THR A 204 -12.33 -12.23 -11.61
CA THR A 204 -13.47 -11.33 -11.43
C THR A 204 -14.75 -12.13 -11.48
N LEU A 205 -15.58 -12.00 -10.43
CA LEU A 205 -16.93 -12.56 -10.40
C LEU A 205 -17.93 -11.40 -10.45
N SER A 206 -18.94 -11.49 -11.29
CA SER A 206 -19.92 -10.42 -11.49
C SER A 206 -21.33 -10.95 -11.61
N ARG A 207 -22.29 -10.32 -10.91
CA ARG A 207 -23.73 -10.52 -11.16
C ARG A 207 -24.18 -9.89 -12.47
N PHE A 208 -23.40 -8.91 -12.97
CA PHE A 208 -23.67 -8.26 -14.25
C PHE A 208 -23.01 -9.02 -15.41
N PRO A 209 -23.62 -9.02 -16.60
CA PRO A 209 -23.01 -9.63 -17.78
C PRO A 209 -21.64 -9.00 -18.09
N ILE A 210 -20.64 -9.85 -18.31
CA ILE A 210 -19.32 -9.44 -18.78
C ILE A 210 -19.38 -9.33 -20.31
N VAL A 211 -19.15 -8.14 -20.85
CA VAL A 211 -19.17 -7.86 -22.29
C VAL A 211 -17.78 -7.76 -22.89
N LEU A 212 -16.75 -7.58 -22.06
CA LEU A 212 -15.34 -7.67 -22.42
C LEU A 212 -14.56 -8.27 -21.26
N GLU A 213 -13.66 -9.19 -21.59
CA GLU A 213 -12.64 -9.75 -20.69
C GLU A 213 -11.27 -9.59 -21.36
N ARG A 214 -10.33 -8.95 -20.66
CA ARG A 214 -8.98 -8.74 -21.20
C ARG A 214 -7.93 -8.70 -20.09
N GLY A 215 -6.96 -9.63 -20.16
CA GLY A 215 -5.70 -9.51 -19.43
C GLY A 215 -4.85 -8.39 -20.03
N ILE A 216 -4.39 -7.45 -19.21
CA ILE A 216 -3.50 -6.38 -19.65
C ILE A 216 -2.06 -6.88 -19.56
N GLU A 217 -1.44 -7.06 -20.73
CA GLU A 217 -0.11 -7.61 -20.83
C GLU A 217 0.96 -6.51 -20.85
N ALA A 218 1.98 -6.66 -20.01
CA ALA A 218 3.18 -5.84 -19.99
C ALA A 218 4.28 -6.57 -20.77
N GLY A 219 4.42 -6.28 -22.08
CA GLY A 219 5.37 -6.97 -22.95
C GLY A 219 6.83 -6.85 -22.51
N ASP A 220 7.17 -5.78 -21.79
CA ASP A 220 8.53 -5.52 -21.27
C ASP A 220 8.79 -6.13 -19.88
N ALA A 221 7.79 -6.80 -19.28
CA ALA A 221 7.98 -7.41 -17.97
C ALA A 221 8.91 -8.63 -18.06
N HIS A 222 9.89 -8.67 -17.16
CA HIS A 222 10.84 -9.79 -17.10
C HIS A 222 10.13 -11.11 -16.78
N VAL A 223 10.34 -12.12 -17.63
CA VAL A 223 9.90 -13.49 -17.38
C VAL A 223 11.12 -14.33 -17.04
N PRO A 224 11.19 -14.94 -15.84
CA PRO A 224 12.32 -15.80 -15.49
C PRO A 224 12.49 -16.96 -16.50
N PRO A 225 13.74 -17.31 -16.87
CA PRO A 225 14.00 -18.47 -17.74
C PRO A 225 13.37 -19.75 -17.16
N GLY A 226 12.71 -20.52 -18.02
CA GLY A 226 12.07 -21.77 -17.61
C GLY A 226 10.75 -21.61 -16.86
N SER A 227 10.17 -20.41 -16.85
CA SER A 227 8.82 -20.20 -16.31
C SER A 227 7.80 -21.02 -17.09
N GLY A 228 7.11 -21.94 -16.42
CA GLY A 228 6.00 -22.71 -16.98
C GLY A 228 4.72 -21.87 -17.21
N TRP A 229 4.71 -20.64 -16.71
CA TRP A 229 3.57 -19.73 -16.80
C TRP A 229 4.02 -18.27 -17.01
N PRO A 230 4.43 -17.89 -18.25
CA PRO A 230 4.87 -16.53 -18.57
C PRO A 230 3.84 -15.45 -18.17
N GLY A 231 2.56 -15.69 -18.44
CA GLY A 231 1.49 -14.74 -18.11
C GLY A 231 1.37 -14.42 -16.61
N PHE A 232 1.90 -15.26 -15.71
CA PHE A 232 1.99 -14.96 -14.29
C PHE A 232 2.86 -13.72 -14.02
N HIS A 233 3.85 -13.47 -14.86
CA HIS A 233 4.78 -12.34 -14.72
C HIS A 233 4.34 -11.12 -15.54
N THR A 234 3.73 -11.33 -16.71
CA THR A 234 3.42 -10.27 -17.67
C THR A 234 2.00 -9.71 -17.55
N VAL A 235 1.04 -10.51 -17.06
CA VAL A 235 -0.36 -10.09 -16.92
C VAL A 235 -0.69 -9.90 -15.44
N LYS A 236 -0.72 -8.65 -15.01
CA LYS A 236 -0.95 -8.24 -13.61
C LYS A 236 -2.21 -7.41 -13.43
N THR A 237 -3.04 -7.33 -14.45
CA THR A 237 -4.36 -6.70 -14.39
C THR A 237 -5.33 -7.44 -15.31
N LEU A 238 -6.52 -7.72 -14.78
CA LEU A 238 -7.68 -8.18 -15.52
C LEU A 238 -8.67 -7.03 -15.65
N ARG A 239 -8.96 -6.57 -16.87
CA ARG A 239 -10.07 -5.68 -17.17
C ARG A 239 -11.29 -6.48 -17.55
N THR A 240 -12.42 -6.16 -16.92
CA THR A 240 -13.74 -6.63 -17.28
C THR A 240 -14.68 -5.45 -17.50
N ASP A 241 -15.30 -5.36 -18.66
CA ASP A 241 -16.36 -4.38 -18.91
C ASP A 241 -17.70 -5.04 -18.61
N LEU A 242 -18.45 -4.48 -17.69
CA LEU A 242 -19.72 -5.02 -17.20
C LEU A 242 -20.89 -4.18 -17.69
N ARG A 243 -21.97 -4.84 -18.11
CA ARG A 243 -23.22 -4.18 -18.46
C ARG A 243 -24.07 -3.96 -17.22
N VAL A 244 -24.08 -2.74 -16.72
CA VAL A 244 -24.83 -2.33 -15.52
C VAL A 244 -26.01 -1.46 -15.95
N GLY A 245 -27.22 -1.98 -15.89
CA GLY A 245 -28.40 -1.30 -16.46
C GLY A 245 -28.18 -1.01 -17.93
N GLY A 246 -28.37 0.24 -18.36
CA GLY A 246 -28.15 0.69 -19.74
C GLY A 246 -26.72 1.10 -20.07
N SER A 247 -25.78 1.03 -19.12
CA SER A 247 -24.40 1.53 -19.24
C SER A 247 -23.39 0.39 -19.21
N THR A 248 -22.18 0.68 -19.70
CA THR A 248 -21.02 -0.20 -19.54
C THR A 248 -20.02 0.45 -18.61
N VAL A 249 -19.56 -0.30 -17.61
CA VAL A 249 -18.58 0.13 -16.61
C VAL A 249 -17.38 -0.82 -16.63
N SER A 250 -16.18 -0.27 -16.66
CA SER A 250 -14.95 -1.06 -16.62
C SER A 250 -14.50 -1.31 -15.19
N PHE A 251 -14.18 -2.57 -14.89
CA PHE A 251 -13.57 -2.96 -13.62
C PHE A 251 -12.18 -3.51 -13.89
N TYR A 252 -11.18 -2.93 -13.22
CA TYR A 252 -9.79 -3.34 -13.27
C TYR A 252 -9.44 -4.04 -11.97
N ASN A 253 -9.13 -5.32 -12.06
CA ASN A 253 -8.64 -6.15 -10.96
C ASN A 253 -7.12 -6.27 -11.11
N SER A 254 -6.35 -5.65 -10.22
CA SER A 254 -4.90 -5.54 -10.35
C SER A 254 -4.16 -6.21 -9.19
N HIS A 255 -3.07 -6.93 -9.54
CA HIS A 255 -2.09 -7.44 -8.59
C HIS A 255 -0.68 -7.14 -9.11
N ILE A 256 -0.12 -6.00 -8.73
CA ILE A 256 1.22 -5.59 -9.15
C ILE A 256 2.26 -6.35 -8.34
N ASN A 257 3.33 -6.80 -8.99
CA ASN A 257 4.38 -7.57 -8.34
C ASN A 257 4.89 -6.92 -7.05
N SER A 258 5.18 -7.74 -6.03
CA SER A 258 5.81 -7.28 -4.80
C SER A 258 7.18 -6.65 -5.09
N PRO A 259 7.62 -5.60 -4.36
CA PRO A 259 8.98 -5.08 -4.46
C PRO A 259 10.03 -6.09 -3.98
N VAL A 260 9.63 -7.00 -3.10
CA VAL A 260 10.51 -8.01 -2.51
C VAL A 260 10.07 -9.38 -3.03
N ALA A 261 10.89 -9.99 -3.89
CA ALA A 261 10.73 -11.38 -4.33
C ALA A 261 11.59 -12.33 -3.46
N ALA A 262 11.49 -13.64 -3.70
CA ALA A 262 12.29 -14.65 -3.00
C ALA A 262 13.82 -14.40 -3.06
N GLY A 263 14.30 -13.70 -4.10
CA GLY A 263 15.70 -13.28 -4.25
C GLY A 263 16.03 -11.90 -3.63
N GLY A 264 15.08 -11.27 -2.92
CA GLY A 264 15.23 -9.92 -2.37
C GLY A 264 14.90 -8.82 -3.38
N LEU A 265 15.40 -7.61 -3.12
CA LEU A 265 15.22 -6.45 -4.00
C LEU A 265 16.10 -6.61 -5.25
N SER A 266 15.54 -6.37 -6.43
CA SER A 266 16.29 -6.47 -7.68
C SER A 266 15.81 -5.45 -8.72
N ARG A 267 16.70 -5.16 -9.69
CA ARG A 267 16.36 -4.32 -10.83
C ARG A 267 15.25 -4.94 -11.67
N ALA A 268 15.35 -6.24 -11.95
CA ALA A 268 14.33 -6.95 -12.74
C ALA A 268 12.94 -6.84 -12.12
N GLN A 269 12.83 -6.93 -10.78
CA GLN A 269 11.58 -6.77 -10.08
C GLN A 269 11.04 -5.34 -10.18
N HIS A 270 11.93 -4.33 -10.08
CA HIS A 270 11.56 -2.93 -10.25
C HIS A 270 11.01 -2.67 -11.66
N ASP A 271 11.76 -3.11 -12.68
CA ASP A 271 11.43 -2.90 -14.09
C ASP A 271 10.11 -3.61 -14.44
N ALA A 272 9.87 -4.82 -13.92
CA ALA A 272 8.62 -5.54 -14.11
C ALA A 272 7.42 -4.82 -13.50
N ARG A 273 7.56 -4.27 -12.28
CA ARG A 273 6.51 -3.47 -11.62
C ARG A 273 6.18 -2.21 -12.42
N GLU A 274 7.22 -1.53 -12.91
CA GLU A 274 7.05 -0.33 -13.73
C GLU A 274 6.36 -0.66 -15.07
N ALA A 275 6.76 -1.75 -15.73
CA ALA A 275 6.15 -2.22 -16.99
C ALA A 275 4.66 -2.54 -16.80
N ASN A 276 4.30 -3.27 -15.75
CA ASN A 276 2.91 -3.60 -15.43
C ASN A 276 2.05 -2.35 -15.16
N LEU A 277 2.56 -1.39 -14.38
CA LEU A 277 1.84 -0.14 -14.13
C LEU A 277 1.72 0.75 -15.37
N ARG A 278 2.73 0.77 -16.25
CA ARG A 278 2.67 1.48 -17.53
C ARG A 278 1.64 0.87 -18.48
N ALA A 279 1.57 -0.47 -18.55
CA ALA A 279 0.57 -1.18 -19.37
C ALA A 279 -0.84 -0.89 -18.87
N LEU A 280 -1.08 -0.99 -17.55
CA LEU A 280 -2.34 -0.59 -16.91
C LEU A 280 -2.70 0.86 -17.23
N ALA A 281 -1.75 1.79 -17.06
CA ALA A 281 -1.97 3.20 -17.31
C ALA A 281 -2.30 3.51 -18.78
N ALA A 282 -1.67 2.81 -19.71
CA ALA A 282 -1.95 2.94 -21.15
C ALA A 282 -3.39 2.48 -21.47
N ASP A 283 -3.82 1.35 -20.92
CA ASP A 283 -5.18 0.86 -21.09
C ASP A 283 -6.22 1.81 -20.52
N ILE A 284 -6.03 2.31 -19.29
CA ILE A 284 -6.93 3.28 -18.66
C ILE A 284 -7.05 4.57 -19.48
N ARG A 285 -5.92 5.09 -20.04
CA ARG A 285 -5.96 6.29 -20.88
C ARG A 285 -6.71 6.08 -22.19
N ALA A 286 -6.61 4.88 -22.76
CA ALA A 286 -7.31 4.52 -24.00
C ALA A 286 -8.79 4.15 -23.77
N ASN A 287 -9.18 3.89 -22.53
CA ASN A 287 -10.54 3.48 -22.19
C ASN A 287 -11.44 4.69 -21.85
N PRO A 288 -12.46 5.01 -22.66
CA PRO A 288 -13.36 6.13 -22.38
C PRO A 288 -14.44 5.82 -21.34
N LEU A 289 -14.61 4.54 -20.96
CA LEU A 289 -15.69 4.12 -20.07
C LEU A 289 -15.46 4.60 -18.62
N PRO A 290 -16.54 4.82 -17.86
CA PRO A 290 -16.47 4.90 -16.41
C PRO A 290 -15.74 3.68 -15.83
N ALA A 291 -14.86 3.88 -14.86
CA ALA A 291 -14.05 2.79 -14.39
C ALA A 291 -13.85 2.76 -12.87
N VAL A 292 -13.78 1.56 -12.33
CA VAL A 292 -13.31 1.22 -10.98
C VAL A 292 -12.04 0.39 -11.13
N LEU A 293 -10.97 0.79 -10.44
CA LEU A 293 -9.71 0.05 -10.36
C LEU A 293 -9.49 -0.32 -8.90
N ALA A 294 -9.36 -1.61 -8.59
CA ALA A 294 -9.04 -2.04 -7.25
C ALA A 294 -8.11 -3.26 -7.26
N GLY A 295 -7.37 -3.44 -6.17
CA GLY A 295 -6.50 -4.58 -5.98
C GLY A 295 -5.24 -4.26 -5.18
N ASP A 296 -4.34 -5.22 -5.15
CA ASP A 296 -3.05 -5.12 -4.50
C ASP A 296 -1.99 -4.53 -5.46
N PHE A 297 -1.54 -3.33 -5.15
CA PHE A 297 -0.48 -2.65 -5.91
C PHE A 297 0.91 -2.95 -5.37
N ASN A 298 0.99 -3.62 -4.23
CA ASN A 298 2.24 -3.84 -3.53
C ASN A 298 3.06 -2.56 -3.38
N ALA A 299 2.37 -1.43 -3.26
CA ALA A 299 2.95 -0.09 -3.21
C ALA A 299 2.24 0.76 -2.16
N SER A 300 2.98 1.27 -1.21
CA SER A 300 2.48 2.18 -0.17
C SER A 300 2.41 3.63 -0.66
N PRO A 301 1.70 4.53 0.06
CA PRO A 301 1.66 5.97 -0.27
C PRO A 301 3.04 6.63 -0.38
N ALA A 302 4.07 6.05 0.24
CA ALA A 302 5.44 6.52 0.13
C ALA A 302 6.12 6.12 -1.18
N MET A 303 5.61 5.12 -1.89
CA MET A 303 6.26 4.59 -3.09
C MET A 303 5.91 5.40 -4.35
N GLY A 304 6.93 5.94 -4.99
CA GLY A 304 6.79 6.82 -6.14
C GLY A 304 6.23 6.16 -7.40
N LEU A 305 6.15 4.84 -7.49
CA LEU A 305 5.55 4.13 -8.62
C LEU A 305 4.06 4.43 -8.79
N LEU A 306 3.33 4.77 -7.72
CA LEU A 306 1.91 5.13 -7.79
C LEU A 306 1.64 6.37 -8.66
N ARG A 307 2.66 7.22 -8.95
CA ARG A 307 2.52 8.33 -9.92
C ARG A 307 2.19 7.86 -11.35
N LEU A 308 2.38 6.58 -11.65
CA LEU A 308 2.04 6.01 -12.96
C LEU A 308 0.53 5.78 -13.12
N VAL A 309 -0.23 5.72 -12.04
CA VAL A 309 -1.70 5.68 -12.09
C VAL A 309 -2.19 6.97 -12.76
N PRO A 310 -3.03 6.89 -13.81
CA PRO A 310 -3.50 8.07 -14.53
C PRO A 310 -4.27 9.05 -13.64
N GLU A 311 -4.11 10.35 -13.88
CA GLU A 311 -4.75 11.43 -13.10
C GLU A 311 -6.30 11.39 -13.13
N ARG A 312 -6.89 10.79 -14.19
CA ARG A 312 -8.34 10.55 -14.21
C ARG A 312 -8.82 9.55 -13.16
N MET A 313 -7.92 8.79 -12.55
CA MET A 313 -8.23 7.83 -11.49
C MET A 313 -8.02 8.49 -10.13
N THR A 314 -9.11 8.73 -9.42
CA THR A 314 -9.08 9.34 -8.08
C THR A 314 -9.09 8.28 -7.00
N ASP A 315 -8.18 8.38 -6.03
CA ASP A 315 -8.16 7.49 -4.86
C ASP A 315 -9.47 7.61 -4.05
N ALA A 316 -10.13 6.49 -3.82
CA ALA A 316 -11.38 6.42 -3.05
C ALA A 316 -11.16 6.56 -1.52
N ALA A 317 -9.92 6.61 -1.04
CA ALA A 317 -9.61 6.66 0.40
C ALA A 317 -10.32 7.78 1.19
N PRO A 318 -10.65 8.96 0.64
CA PRO A 318 -11.45 9.95 1.38
C PRO A 318 -12.75 9.39 1.94
N ALA A 319 -13.35 8.40 1.31
CA ALA A 319 -14.57 7.74 1.79
C ALA A 319 -14.33 6.69 2.91
N LEU A 320 -13.07 6.29 3.16
CA LEU A 320 -12.70 5.44 4.31
C LEU A 320 -12.77 6.24 5.62
N ARG A 321 -13.51 5.73 6.61
CA ARG A 321 -13.56 6.29 7.97
C ARG A 321 -12.38 5.84 8.82
N SER A 322 -11.18 5.88 8.26
CA SER A 322 -9.93 5.56 8.95
C SER A 322 -8.90 6.63 8.68
N LEU A 323 -8.29 7.15 9.74
CA LEU A 323 -7.22 8.13 9.64
C LEU A 323 -5.93 7.51 9.10
N TYR A 324 -5.72 6.22 9.34
CA TYR A 324 -4.57 5.46 8.85
C TYR A 324 -5.04 4.09 8.34
N PRO A 325 -5.46 4.00 7.06
CA PRO A 325 -6.04 2.81 6.47
C PRO A 325 -4.96 1.80 6.01
N ALA A 326 -4.26 1.16 6.95
CA ALA A 326 -3.35 0.08 6.62
C ALA A 326 -4.15 -1.17 6.18
N THR A 327 -3.63 -1.87 5.16
CA THR A 327 -4.28 -3.06 4.60
C THR A 327 -3.44 -4.33 4.75
N TRP A 328 -2.15 -4.20 5.08
CA TRP A 328 -1.18 -5.30 5.21
C TRP A 328 -0.22 -5.06 6.39
N ASP A 329 0.23 -5.98 7.19
CA ASP A 329 -0.11 -7.38 7.39
C ASP A 329 -1.19 -7.49 8.48
N GLU A 330 -2.39 -7.94 8.11
CA GLU A 330 -3.54 -8.03 9.05
C GLU A 330 -3.31 -9.01 10.20
N ARG A 331 -2.50 -10.03 9.98
CA ARG A 331 -2.15 -11.03 10.99
C ARG A 331 -1.32 -10.45 12.13
N ARG A 332 -0.72 -9.28 11.91
CA ARG A 332 0.13 -8.57 12.85
C ARG A 332 -0.37 -7.14 13.06
N PRO A 333 -1.47 -6.93 13.78
CA PRO A 333 -2.15 -5.63 13.84
C PRO A 333 -1.26 -4.46 14.30
N LEU A 334 -0.28 -4.72 15.20
CA LEU A 334 0.68 -3.69 15.64
C LEU A 334 1.74 -3.35 14.58
N LEU A 335 1.92 -4.19 13.57
CA LEU A 335 2.85 -4.02 12.46
C LEU A 335 2.12 -3.81 11.13
N SER A 336 0.80 -3.67 11.14
CA SER A 336 0.00 -3.28 9.98
C SER A 336 0.22 -1.79 9.71
N LEU A 337 1.29 -1.49 8.97
CA LEU A 337 1.80 -0.13 8.74
C LEU A 337 1.74 0.29 7.28
N TRP A 338 1.31 -0.60 6.38
CA TRP A 338 1.29 -0.33 4.96
C TRP A 338 -0.13 -0.45 4.39
N ARG A 339 -0.56 0.57 3.68
CA ARG A 339 -1.66 0.50 2.75
C ARG A 339 -1.06 0.14 1.39
N ILE A 340 -1.27 -1.07 0.93
CA ILE A 340 -0.77 -1.55 -0.38
C ILE A 340 -1.90 -1.97 -1.30
N ASP A 341 -3.10 -2.12 -0.75
CA ASP A 341 -4.33 -2.31 -1.50
C ASP A 341 -5.01 -0.96 -1.77
N TRP A 342 -5.39 -0.74 -3.01
CA TRP A 342 -5.90 0.53 -3.49
C TRP A 342 -7.24 0.35 -4.18
N ALA A 343 -8.06 1.40 -4.10
CA ALA A 343 -9.26 1.55 -4.88
C ALA A 343 -9.29 2.95 -5.48
N TYR A 344 -9.47 3.02 -6.79
CA TYR A 344 -9.56 4.25 -7.55
C TYR A 344 -10.83 4.23 -8.41
N THR A 345 -11.37 5.42 -8.69
CA THR A 345 -12.52 5.59 -9.58
C THR A 345 -12.29 6.72 -10.56
N THR A 346 -12.91 6.63 -11.72
CA THR A 346 -13.02 7.79 -12.62
C THR A 346 -14.07 8.78 -12.11
N PRO A 347 -14.08 10.06 -12.58
CA PRO A 347 -15.03 11.08 -12.09
C PRO A 347 -16.50 10.73 -12.29
N GLU A 348 -16.80 9.85 -13.25
CA GLU A 348 -18.15 9.39 -13.53
C GLU A 348 -18.67 8.36 -12.52
N ILE A 349 -17.82 7.94 -11.57
CA ILE A 349 -18.19 6.98 -10.51
C ILE A 349 -18.21 7.71 -9.16
N ALA A 350 -19.37 7.75 -8.53
CA ALA A 350 -19.52 8.23 -7.15
C ALA A 350 -19.26 7.09 -6.18
N VAL A 351 -18.48 7.36 -5.13
CA VAL A 351 -18.21 6.43 -4.03
C VAL A 351 -19.07 6.81 -2.83
N HIS A 352 -19.98 5.92 -2.43
CA HIS A 352 -20.93 6.12 -1.32
C HIS A 352 -20.44 5.51 -0.01
N GLU A 353 -19.74 4.39 -0.10
CA GLU A 353 -19.12 3.71 1.03
C GLU A 353 -17.77 3.14 0.60
N TYR A 354 -16.79 3.27 1.48
CA TYR A 354 -15.55 2.49 1.40
C TYR A 354 -15.16 2.04 2.80
N ARG A 355 -14.93 0.75 2.97
CA ARG A 355 -14.48 0.19 4.24
C ARG A 355 -13.51 -0.97 4.02
N LEU A 356 -12.61 -1.15 4.98
CA LEU A 356 -11.76 -2.33 5.07
C LEU A 356 -12.53 -3.43 5.81
N VAL A 357 -12.42 -4.65 5.33
CA VAL A 357 -13.05 -5.85 5.89
C VAL A 357 -11.96 -6.78 6.36
N ARG A 358 -12.03 -7.23 7.61
CA ARG A 358 -11.07 -8.19 8.14
C ARG A 358 -11.19 -9.53 7.44
N SER A 359 -10.05 -10.15 7.21
CA SER A 359 -9.95 -11.48 6.59
C SER A 359 -10.24 -12.61 7.56
N ASP A 360 -10.30 -12.34 8.87
CA ASP A 360 -10.46 -13.33 9.93
C ASP A 360 -9.41 -14.46 9.87
N GLY A 361 -8.19 -14.10 9.46
CA GLY A 361 -7.05 -15.01 9.34
C GLY A 361 -7.00 -15.80 8.02
N LEU A 362 -7.92 -15.55 7.10
CA LEU A 362 -7.95 -16.21 5.79
C LEU A 362 -6.97 -15.57 4.79
N SER A 363 -6.47 -14.37 5.06
CA SER A 363 -5.43 -13.69 4.30
C SER A 363 -4.59 -12.83 5.22
N ASP A 364 -3.43 -12.40 4.75
CA ASP A 364 -2.64 -11.34 5.37
C ASP A 364 -3.06 -9.93 4.91
N HIS A 365 -3.99 -9.84 3.95
CA HIS A 365 -4.60 -8.60 3.49
C HIS A 365 -6.02 -8.42 4.04
N SER A 366 -6.37 -7.17 4.37
CA SER A 366 -7.76 -6.79 4.57
C SER A 366 -8.49 -6.67 3.23
N GLY A 367 -9.73 -7.11 3.17
CA GLY A 367 -10.59 -6.88 2.00
C GLY A 367 -11.03 -5.42 1.90
N GLN A 368 -11.30 -4.96 0.70
CA GLN A 368 -11.82 -3.63 0.38
C GLN A 368 -13.27 -3.74 -0.11
N ARG A 369 -14.21 -3.17 0.64
CA ARG A 369 -15.61 -3.11 0.22
C ARG A 369 -15.99 -1.70 -0.16
N LEU A 370 -16.49 -1.52 -1.37
CA LEU A 370 -16.99 -0.26 -1.89
C LEU A 370 -18.47 -0.37 -2.26
N VAL A 371 -19.20 0.74 -2.13
CA VAL A 371 -20.51 0.92 -2.75
C VAL A 371 -20.39 2.12 -3.68
N VAL A 372 -20.61 1.89 -4.97
CA VAL A 372 -20.41 2.88 -6.01
C VAL A 372 -21.63 3.00 -6.92
N SER A 373 -21.78 4.14 -7.57
CA SER A 373 -22.78 4.32 -8.63
C SER A 373 -22.24 5.19 -9.76
N LEU A 374 -22.86 5.12 -10.92
CA LEU A 374 -22.64 6.11 -11.97
C LEU A 374 -23.14 7.48 -11.48
N SER A 375 -22.29 8.50 -11.61
CA SER A 375 -22.70 9.89 -11.38
C SER A 375 -23.72 10.29 -12.43
N ARG A 376 -24.85 10.80 -12.01
CA ARG A 376 -25.92 11.30 -12.88
C ARG A 376 -25.61 12.70 -13.36
#